data_57ce957fdce4147a8c0e98250d4048ad
#
_entry.id   57ce957fdce4147a8c0e98250d4048ad
#
_cell.length_a   1.000
_cell.length_b   1.000
_cell.length_c   1.000
_cell.angle_alpha   90.00
_cell.angle_beta   90.00
_cell.angle_gamma   90.00
#
_symmetry.space_group_name_H-M   'P 1'
#
loop_
_entity.id
_entity.type
_entity.pdbx_description
1 polymer ?
#
loop_
_entity_poly.entity_id
_entity_poly.type
_entity_poly.pdbx_seq_one_letter_code
_entity_poly.pdbx_strand_id
1 'polypeptide(L)'
;VTKLVAEARQNQLSWKQRGVRAMMLYPMNALVSDQIGRLRRMIGTDSFYKMFLDYTGSERRPQFGMYTGRTPYAGDMKREQDIALSETLRQNLIYRDAETVEQLKAMGKYPSKYNLEAFVDGLIEGKHITDNRDAELITRFEMQCNTPDILITNYSMLEYMLMRQEEQSLWEDTRDWLTMSEENKLLFIIDEAHMYRGASGGEVAL
;
A
#
# COMPACT_ATOMS: atom_id res chain seq x y z
N VAL A 1 -2.05 12.50 4.89
CA VAL A 1 -0.59 12.70 4.95
C VAL A 1 -0.21 13.42 6.23
N THR A 2 -0.78 14.58 6.56
CA THR A 2 -0.44 15.38 7.76
C THR A 2 -0.49 14.57 9.05
N LYS A 3 -1.53 13.72 9.24
CA LYS A 3 -1.63 12.84 10.41
C LYS A 3 -0.44 11.87 10.50
N LEU A 4 -0.02 11.26 9.39
CA LEU A 4 1.12 10.32 9.36
C LEU A 4 2.43 11.02 9.73
N VAL A 5 2.64 12.22 9.19
CA VAL A 5 3.82 13.04 9.51
C VAL A 5 3.84 13.46 10.99
N ALA A 6 2.67 13.84 11.52
CA ALA A 6 2.54 14.21 12.93
C ALA A 6 2.84 13.03 13.87
N GLU A 7 2.27 11.84 13.58
CA GLU A 7 2.52 10.62 14.35
C GLU A 7 4.01 10.24 14.32
N ALA A 8 4.62 10.20 13.12
CA ALA A 8 6.03 9.86 12.96
C ALA A 8 6.97 10.79 13.73
N ARG A 9 6.60 12.07 13.88
CA ARG A 9 7.37 13.06 14.63
C ARG A 9 7.11 13.02 16.13
N GLN A 10 5.86 12.93 16.53
CA GLN A 10 5.44 13.13 17.92
C GLN A 10 5.37 11.83 18.72
N ASN A 11 5.11 10.69 18.07
CA ASN A 11 4.98 9.39 18.70
C ASN A 11 5.73 8.31 17.91
N GLN A 12 7.05 8.31 18.05
CA GLN A 12 7.91 7.36 17.34
C GLN A 12 7.64 5.89 17.71
N LEU A 13 7.17 5.59 18.91
CA LEU A 13 6.82 4.23 19.32
C LEU A 13 5.58 3.76 18.54
N SER A 14 4.53 4.57 18.49
CA SER A 14 3.35 4.30 17.68
C SER A 14 3.72 4.16 16.19
N TRP A 15 4.60 5.05 15.68
CA TRP A 15 5.04 5.01 14.30
C TRP A 15 5.81 3.75 13.93
N LYS A 16 6.58 3.17 14.84
CA LYS A 16 7.30 1.91 14.62
C LYS A 16 6.36 0.70 14.50
N GLN A 17 5.24 0.73 15.24
CA GLN A 17 4.21 -0.30 15.11
C GLN A 17 3.56 -0.23 13.73
N ARG A 18 3.49 -1.35 13.02
CA ARG A 18 2.74 -1.45 11.77
C ARG A 18 1.24 -1.41 12.04
N GLY A 19 0.47 -1.03 11.04
CA GLY A 19 -0.98 -0.97 11.12
C GLY A 19 -1.55 -0.03 10.08
N VAL A 20 -2.78 -0.24 9.67
CA VAL A 20 -3.49 0.64 8.73
C VAL A 20 -3.97 1.90 9.46
N ARG A 21 -3.41 3.06 9.08
CA ARG A 21 -3.81 4.38 9.60
C ARG A 21 -4.94 5.01 8.81
N ALA A 22 -4.98 4.68 7.53
CA ALA A 22 -6.05 5.14 6.65
C ALA A 22 -6.46 4.01 5.70
N MET A 23 -7.76 3.76 5.62
CA MET A 23 -8.37 2.85 4.66
C MET A 23 -9.23 3.65 3.70
N MET A 24 -9.00 3.46 2.40
CA MET A 24 -9.72 4.13 1.33
C MET A 24 -10.54 3.10 0.55
N LEU A 25 -11.84 3.25 0.57
CA LEU A 25 -12.78 2.34 -0.07
C LEU A 25 -13.38 2.96 -1.32
N TYR A 26 -13.18 2.32 -2.45
CA TYR A 26 -13.69 2.74 -3.76
C TYR A 26 -14.65 1.72 -4.34
N PRO A 27 -15.72 2.13 -5.04
CA PRO A 27 -16.69 1.20 -5.60
C PRO A 27 -16.14 0.41 -6.80
N MET A 28 -15.15 0.95 -7.50
CA MET A 28 -14.60 0.35 -8.71
C MET A 28 -13.07 0.33 -8.74
N ASN A 29 -12.50 -0.73 -9.31
CA ASN A 29 -11.05 -0.89 -9.46
C ASN A 29 -10.37 0.21 -10.30
N ALA A 30 -11.09 0.85 -11.22
CA ALA A 30 -10.54 1.93 -12.02
C ALA A 30 -10.17 3.15 -11.16
N LEU A 31 -11.05 3.51 -10.21
CA LEU A 31 -10.81 4.59 -9.25
C LEU A 31 -9.65 4.27 -8.31
N VAL A 32 -9.52 3.02 -7.89
CA VAL A 32 -8.38 2.56 -7.09
C VAL A 32 -7.05 2.82 -7.82
N SER A 33 -6.99 2.50 -9.11
CA SER A 33 -5.77 2.70 -9.92
C SER A 33 -5.39 4.19 -10.05
N ASP A 34 -6.38 5.08 -10.17
CA ASP A 34 -6.15 6.52 -10.21
C ASP A 34 -5.60 7.03 -8.87
N GLN A 35 -6.14 6.57 -7.76
CA GLN A 35 -5.69 6.97 -6.42
C GLN A 35 -4.27 6.49 -6.12
N ILE A 36 -3.91 5.29 -6.55
CA ILE A 36 -2.51 4.82 -6.48
C ILE A 36 -1.59 5.79 -7.24
N GLY A 37 -1.97 6.18 -8.45
CA GLY A 37 -1.21 7.17 -9.22
C GLY A 37 -1.05 8.51 -8.50
N ARG A 38 -2.08 8.96 -7.77
CA ARG A 38 -1.99 10.19 -6.95
C ARG A 38 -1.05 10.01 -5.77
N LEU A 39 -1.13 8.89 -5.04
CA LEU A 39 -0.21 8.60 -3.91
C LEU A 39 1.24 8.51 -4.38
N ARG A 40 1.50 7.87 -5.53
CA ARG A 40 2.84 7.82 -6.13
C ARG A 40 3.43 9.22 -6.35
N ARG A 41 2.63 10.15 -6.89
CA ARG A 41 3.06 11.54 -7.12
C ARG A 41 3.15 12.40 -5.86
N MET A 42 2.40 12.06 -4.81
CA MET A 42 2.39 12.84 -3.56
C MET A 42 3.44 12.36 -2.57
N ILE A 43 3.31 11.11 -2.11
CA ILE A 43 4.14 10.55 -1.05
C ILE A 43 5.17 9.54 -1.56
N GLY A 44 5.06 9.15 -2.83
CA GLY A 44 5.95 8.20 -3.49
C GLY A 44 7.27 8.80 -4.00
N THR A 45 7.43 10.12 -3.97
CA THR A 45 8.60 10.83 -4.53
C THR A 45 9.78 10.86 -3.56
N ASP A 46 11.00 10.96 -4.12
CA ASP A 46 12.22 11.11 -3.32
C ASP A 46 12.26 12.45 -2.58
N SER A 47 11.68 13.50 -3.17
CA SER A 47 11.55 14.81 -2.53
C SER A 47 10.71 14.74 -1.27
N PHE A 48 9.59 14.01 -1.31
CA PHE A 48 8.77 13.77 -0.12
C PHE A 48 9.55 12.97 0.92
N TYR A 49 10.28 11.92 0.53
CA TYR A 49 11.04 11.10 1.46
C TYR A 49 12.11 11.91 2.18
N LYS A 50 12.89 12.73 1.46
CA LYS A 50 13.91 13.62 2.06
C LYS A 50 13.27 14.57 3.08
N MET A 51 12.20 15.26 2.68
CA MET A 51 11.48 16.16 3.57
C MET A 51 10.93 15.43 4.80
N PHE A 52 10.37 14.23 4.62
CA PHE A 52 9.83 13.41 5.70
C PHE A 52 10.92 12.99 6.69
N LEU A 53 12.04 12.49 6.20
CA LEU A 53 13.19 12.08 7.01
C LEU A 53 13.76 13.28 7.80
N ASP A 54 13.99 14.41 7.13
CA ASP A 54 14.52 15.63 7.77
C ASP A 54 13.59 16.16 8.86
N TYR A 55 12.28 16.07 8.64
CA TYR A 55 11.29 16.61 9.59
C TYR A 55 10.98 15.67 10.74
N THR A 56 10.96 14.36 10.53
CA THR A 56 10.54 13.35 11.52
C THR A 56 11.69 12.58 12.16
N GLY A 57 12.86 12.54 11.51
CA GLY A 57 13.97 11.66 11.88
C GLY A 57 13.71 10.17 11.63
N SER A 58 12.62 9.82 10.97
CA SER A 58 12.26 8.43 10.71
C SER A 58 12.73 7.97 9.33
N GLU A 59 13.54 6.90 9.30
CA GLU A 59 13.95 6.25 8.06
C GLU A 59 12.79 5.49 7.38
N ARG A 60 11.80 5.06 8.16
CA ARG A 60 10.59 4.45 7.62
C ARG A 60 9.63 5.53 7.14
N ARG A 61 9.45 5.62 5.83
CA ARG A 61 8.46 6.53 5.23
C ARG A 61 7.05 5.95 5.31
N PRO A 62 5.99 6.77 5.13
CA PRO A 62 4.62 6.27 4.95
C PRO A 62 4.54 5.30 3.78
N GLN A 63 3.91 4.17 4.01
CA GLN A 63 3.75 3.11 3.01
C GLN A 63 2.27 2.95 2.65
N PHE A 64 2.00 2.76 1.36
CA PHE A 64 0.66 2.49 0.85
C PHE A 64 0.63 1.23 0.00
N GLY A 65 -0.53 0.60 -0.06
CA GLY A 65 -0.76 -0.56 -0.89
C GLY A 65 -2.17 -0.60 -1.46
N MET A 66 -2.30 -1.18 -2.64
CA MET A 66 -3.56 -1.50 -3.27
C MET A 66 -3.89 -2.97 -2.99
N TYR A 67 -5.02 -3.24 -2.36
CA TYR A 67 -5.48 -4.60 -2.10
C TYR A 67 -6.81 -4.84 -2.83
N THR A 68 -6.74 -5.42 -4.01
CA THR A 68 -7.90 -5.71 -4.88
C THR A 68 -7.72 -7.05 -5.59
N GLY A 69 -8.69 -7.46 -6.38
CA GLY A 69 -8.56 -8.64 -7.24
C GLY A 69 -7.45 -8.54 -8.28
N ARG A 70 -6.91 -7.34 -8.53
CA ARG A 70 -5.80 -7.10 -9.47
C ARG A 70 -4.44 -7.06 -8.79
N THR A 71 -4.39 -7.04 -7.47
CA THR A 71 -3.12 -7.05 -6.73
C THR A 71 -2.46 -8.42 -6.91
N PRO A 72 -1.18 -8.44 -7.31
CA PRO A 72 -0.47 -9.70 -7.44
C PRO A 72 -0.55 -10.54 -6.19
N TYR A 73 -0.80 -11.68 -6.38
CA TYR A 73 -1.08 -12.99 -5.82
C TYR A 73 -2.39 -13.07 -5.05
N ALA A 74 -3.31 -13.83 -5.65
CA ALA A 74 -4.46 -14.38 -4.97
C ALA A 74 -4.13 -15.83 -4.58
N GLY A 75 -4.02 -16.12 -3.28
CA GLY A 75 -3.72 -17.46 -2.76
C GLY A 75 -2.23 -17.69 -2.52
N ASP A 76 -1.79 -18.93 -2.54
CA ASP A 76 -0.43 -19.34 -2.20
C ASP A 76 0.65 -18.75 -3.10
N MET A 77 1.82 -18.54 -2.53
CA MET A 77 3.00 -18.08 -3.26
C MET A 77 3.45 -19.18 -4.26
N LYS A 78 3.53 -18.81 -5.54
CA LYS A 78 3.93 -19.72 -6.62
C LYS A 78 5.08 -19.12 -7.41
N ARG A 79 6.15 -19.89 -7.56
CA ARG A 79 7.36 -19.43 -8.25
C ARG A 79 7.11 -19.00 -9.71
N GLU A 80 6.19 -19.66 -10.40
CA GLU A 80 5.83 -19.28 -11.77
C GLU A 80 5.19 -17.88 -11.82
N GLN A 81 4.43 -17.52 -10.80
CA GLN A 81 3.83 -16.19 -10.69
C GLN A 81 4.88 -15.12 -10.35
N ASP A 82 5.85 -15.44 -9.51
CA ASP A 82 6.99 -14.56 -9.20
C ASP A 82 7.80 -14.26 -10.46
N ILE A 83 8.13 -15.29 -11.22
CA ILE A 83 8.86 -15.14 -12.49
C ILE A 83 8.04 -14.31 -13.48
N ALA A 84 6.77 -14.62 -13.68
CA ALA A 84 5.91 -13.88 -14.61
C ALA A 84 5.75 -12.39 -14.21
N LEU A 85 5.63 -12.09 -12.90
CA LEU A 85 5.59 -10.73 -12.41
C LEU A 85 6.93 -10.02 -12.65
N SER A 86 8.05 -10.68 -12.34
CA SER A 86 9.39 -10.12 -12.54
C SER A 86 9.64 -9.76 -14.00
N GLU A 87 9.30 -10.65 -14.93
CA GLU A 87 9.40 -10.40 -16.38
C GLU A 87 8.53 -9.22 -16.81
N THR A 88 7.28 -9.17 -16.33
CA THR A 88 6.36 -8.07 -16.62
C THR A 88 6.90 -6.72 -16.15
N LEU A 89 7.42 -6.65 -14.92
CA LEU A 89 8.01 -5.43 -14.37
C LEU A 89 9.29 -5.03 -15.10
N ARG A 90 10.15 -5.98 -15.46
CA ARG A 90 11.35 -5.69 -16.23
C ARG A 90 11.04 -5.12 -17.60
N GLN A 91 10.18 -5.78 -18.37
CA GLN A 91 9.84 -5.37 -19.73
C GLN A 91 9.10 -4.03 -19.77
N ASN A 92 8.21 -3.79 -18.84
CA ASN A 92 7.35 -2.62 -18.86
C ASN A 92 7.96 -1.39 -18.18
N LEU A 93 8.90 -1.58 -17.23
CA LEU A 93 9.40 -0.52 -16.39
C LEU A 93 10.95 -0.40 -16.39
N ILE A 94 11.68 -1.50 -16.15
CA ILE A 94 13.13 -1.44 -15.95
C ILE A 94 13.87 -1.26 -17.27
N TYR A 95 13.48 -1.99 -18.33
CA TYR A 95 14.12 -1.93 -19.64
C TYR A 95 13.66 -0.74 -20.50
N ARG A 96 12.97 0.24 -19.89
CA ARG A 96 12.60 1.47 -20.59
C ARG A 96 13.72 2.49 -20.53
N ASP A 97 13.79 3.35 -21.55
CA ASP A 97 14.69 4.50 -21.55
C ASP A 97 14.32 5.50 -20.45
N ALA A 98 15.27 6.32 -20.06
CA ALA A 98 15.12 7.26 -18.96
C ALA A 98 13.98 8.27 -19.19
N GLU A 99 13.74 8.69 -20.43
CA GLU A 99 12.66 9.63 -20.75
C GLU A 99 11.29 8.99 -20.53
N THR A 100 11.10 7.75 -21.00
CA THR A 100 9.87 6.97 -20.76
C THR A 100 9.64 6.74 -19.27
N VAL A 101 10.68 6.42 -18.49
CA VAL A 101 10.58 6.23 -17.04
C VAL A 101 10.11 7.51 -16.35
N GLU A 102 10.67 8.67 -16.69
CA GLU A 102 10.26 9.95 -16.12
C GLU A 102 8.81 10.32 -16.50
N GLN A 103 8.39 10.02 -17.72
CA GLN A 103 6.99 10.20 -18.14
C GLN A 103 6.06 9.29 -17.32
N LEU A 104 6.42 8.01 -17.10
CA LEU A 104 5.64 7.08 -16.29
C LEU A 104 5.54 7.54 -14.82
N LYS A 105 6.63 8.08 -14.26
CA LYS A 105 6.62 8.67 -12.90
C LYS A 105 5.69 9.90 -12.84
N ALA A 106 5.80 10.80 -13.80
CA ALA A 106 4.95 11.98 -13.89
C ALA A 106 3.45 11.63 -13.99
N MET A 107 3.12 10.55 -14.70
CA MET A 107 1.77 10.01 -14.80
C MET A 107 1.32 9.24 -13.55
N GLY A 108 2.21 8.96 -12.59
CA GLY A 108 1.93 8.09 -11.45
C GLY A 108 1.76 6.61 -11.83
N LYS A 109 2.35 6.18 -12.94
CA LYS A 109 2.29 4.79 -13.44
C LYS A 109 3.52 3.95 -13.08
N TYR A 110 4.59 4.60 -12.61
CA TYR A 110 5.79 3.92 -12.13
C TYR A 110 5.66 3.60 -10.63
N PRO A 111 5.91 2.35 -10.20
CA PRO A 111 5.82 1.98 -8.78
C PRO A 111 6.80 2.78 -7.91
N SER A 112 6.35 3.15 -6.71
CA SER A 112 7.16 3.93 -5.77
C SER A 112 8.00 3.02 -4.85
N LYS A 113 8.83 2.19 -5.47
CA LYS A 113 9.85 1.39 -4.82
C LYS A 113 11.16 2.18 -4.75
N TYR A 114 11.88 2.09 -3.62
CA TYR A 114 13.21 2.69 -3.49
C TYR A 114 14.20 2.07 -4.49
N ASN A 115 14.17 0.76 -4.63
CA ASN A 115 14.95 0.03 -5.63
C ASN A 115 14.08 -1.05 -6.28
N LEU A 116 13.46 -0.69 -7.41
CA LEU A 116 12.58 -1.61 -8.15
C LEU A 116 13.36 -2.80 -8.74
N GLU A 117 14.62 -2.61 -9.16
CA GLU A 117 15.43 -3.70 -9.69
C GLU A 117 15.72 -4.74 -8.62
N ALA A 118 16.16 -4.32 -7.43
CA ALA A 118 16.40 -5.23 -6.32
C ALA A 118 15.12 -5.98 -5.87
N PHE A 119 13.97 -5.30 -5.92
CA PHE A 119 12.69 -5.95 -5.65
C PHE A 119 12.39 -7.04 -6.69
N VAL A 120 12.57 -6.73 -7.97
CA VAL A 120 12.31 -7.67 -9.08
C VAL A 120 13.30 -8.85 -9.05
N ASP A 121 14.56 -8.61 -8.72
CA ASP A 121 15.56 -9.68 -8.52
C ASP A 121 15.17 -10.57 -7.33
N GLY A 122 14.68 -9.97 -6.25
CA GLY A 122 14.15 -10.70 -5.10
C GLY A 122 13.00 -11.65 -5.47
N LEU A 123 12.09 -11.23 -6.34
CA LEU A 123 10.98 -12.08 -6.81
C LEU A 123 11.50 -13.35 -7.49
N ILE A 124 12.56 -13.26 -8.29
CA ILE A 124 13.17 -14.45 -8.94
C ILE A 124 13.70 -15.43 -7.91
N GLU A 125 14.14 -14.94 -6.76
CA GLU A 125 14.58 -15.78 -5.64
C GLU A 125 13.42 -16.25 -4.74
N GLY A 126 12.17 -15.90 -5.05
CA GLY A 126 10.99 -16.15 -4.24
C GLY A 126 10.91 -15.27 -2.99
N LYS A 127 11.49 -14.08 -3.03
CA LYS A 127 11.52 -13.12 -1.92
C LYS A 127 10.71 -11.88 -2.27
N HIS A 128 9.77 -11.53 -1.41
CA HIS A 128 8.98 -10.28 -1.50
C HIS A 128 9.53 -9.28 -0.49
N ILE A 129 10.66 -8.65 -0.87
CA ILE A 129 11.41 -7.77 0.04
C ILE A 129 10.80 -6.37 0.02
N THR A 130 10.49 -5.85 1.21
CA THR A 130 10.07 -4.46 1.42
C THR A 130 11.17 -3.70 2.16
N ASP A 131 11.64 -2.61 1.58
CA ASP A 131 12.55 -1.66 2.23
C ASP A 131 11.74 -0.60 3.02
N ASN A 132 12.27 -0.10 4.12
CA ASN A 132 11.65 1.01 4.86
C ASN A 132 11.50 2.30 4.02
N ARG A 133 12.31 2.43 2.99
CA ARG A 133 12.30 3.54 2.02
C ARG A 133 11.31 3.33 0.87
N ASP A 134 10.70 2.15 0.75
CA ASP A 134 9.61 1.94 -0.18
C ASP A 134 8.38 2.74 0.25
N ALA A 135 7.74 3.43 -0.70
CA ALA A 135 6.43 4.03 -0.43
C ALA A 135 5.29 3.09 -0.80
N GLU A 136 5.51 2.20 -1.75
CA GLU A 136 4.47 1.32 -2.28
C GLU A 136 4.78 -0.14 -2.02
N LEU A 137 3.78 -0.86 -1.52
CA LEU A 137 3.76 -2.31 -1.43
C LEU A 137 2.96 -2.85 -2.61
N ILE A 138 3.60 -3.64 -3.47
CA ILE A 138 3.04 -4.05 -4.77
C ILE A 138 2.26 -5.35 -4.66
N THR A 139 2.73 -6.30 -3.84
CA THR A 139 2.14 -7.64 -3.72
C THR A 139 1.36 -7.80 -2.43
N ARG A 140 0.43 -8.76 -2.40
CA ARG A 140 -0.29 -9.11 -1.18
C ARG A 140 0.65 -9.61 -0.09
N PHE A 141 1.66 -10.40 -0.46
CA PHE A 141 2.64 -10.93 0.48
C PHE A 141 3.47 -9.84 1.15
N GLU A 142 3.86 -8.80 0.41
CA GLU A 142 4.48 -7.64 1.03
C GLU A 142 3.57 -7.00 2.09
N MET A 143 2.28 -6.83 1.76
CA MET A 143 1.31 -6.21 2.67
C MET A 143 0.94 -7.10 3.85
N GLN A 144 0.97 -8.42 3.70
CA GLN A 144 0.77 -9.37 4.79
C GLN A 144 1.96 -9.43 5.75
N CYS A 145 3.19 -9.25 5.23
CA CYS A 145 4.40 -9.18 6.04
C CYS A 145 4.66 -7.79 6.62
N ASN A 146 4.21 -6.74 5.93
CA ASN A 146 4.45 -5.35 6.27
C ASN A 146 3.17 -4.55 6.07
N THR A 147 2.31 -4.52 7.07
CA THR A 147 1.04 -3.79 7.00
C THR A 147 1.25 -2.34 6.56
N PRO A 148 0.60 -1.88 5.46
CA PRO A 148 0.74 -0.52 4.95
C PRO A 148 0.04 0.50 5.87
N ASP A 149 0.55 1.72 5.89
CA ASP A 149 -0.10 2.84 6.61
C ASP A 149 -1.38 3.32 5.91
N ILE A 150 -1.40 3.23 4.57
CA ILE A 150 -2.58 3.56 3.75
C ILE A 150 -2.95 2.33 2.92
N LEU A 151 -4.13 1.80 3.16
CA LEU A 151 -4.69 0.68 2.40
C LEU A 151 -5.79 1.18 1.48
N ILE A 152 -5.67 0.89 0.19
CA ILE A 152 -6.69 1.20 -0.81
C ILE A 152 -7.31 -0.10 -1.29
N THR A 153 -8.63 -0.20 -1.20
CA THR A 153 -9.36 -1.40 -1.58
C THR A 153 -10.74 -1.07 -2.15
N ASN A 154 -11.49 -2.08 -2.52
CA ASN A 154 -12.92 -1.97 -2.82
C ASN A 154 -13.73 -2.79 -1.83
N TYR A 155 -15.06 -2.56 -1.82
CA TYR A 155 -15.97 -3.19 -0.89
C TYR A 155 -15.87 -4.72 -0.90
N SER A 156 -16.03 -5.34 -2.06
CA SER A 156 -16.02 -6.81 -2.18
C SER A 156 -14.68 -7.41 -1.70
N MET A 157 -13.57 -6.71 -1.92
CA MET A 157 -12.29 -7.18 -1.44
C MET A 157 -12.16 -7.00 0.07
N LEU A 158 -12.71 -5.92 0.64
CA LEU A 158 -12.71 -5.73 2.10
C LEU A 158 -13.47 -6.87 2.80
N GLU A 159 -14.65 -7.26 2.29
CA GLU A 159 -15.37 -8.45 2.80
C GLU A 159 -14.50 -9.70 2.78
N TYR A 160 -13.84 -9.98 1.64
CA TYR A 160 -12.93 -11.12 1.55
C TYR A 160 -11.79 -11.04 2.58
N MET A 161 -11.19 -9.88 2.74
CA MET A 161 -10.08 -9.68 3.69
C MET A 161 -10.51 -9.88 5.15
N LEU A 162 -11.76 -9.56 5.49
CA LEU A 162 -12.29 -9.76 6.85
C LEU A 162 -12.58 -11.23 7.17
N MET A 163 -12.84 -12.06 6.15
CA MET A 163 -13.20 -13.47 6.34
C MET A 163 -12.03 -14.44 6.19
N ARG A 164 -10.91 -14.01 5.60
CA ARG A 164 -9.79 -14.89 5.27
C ARG A 164 -8.67 -14.83 6.30
N GLN A 165 -8.05 -15.98 6.54
CA GLN A 165 -6.94 -16.09 7.49
C GLN A 165 -5.65 -15.45 6.97
N GLU A 166 -5.45 -15.43 5.66
CA GLU A 166 -4.24 -14.90 5.02
C GLU A 166 -4.03 -13.40 5.27
N GLU A 167 -5.12 -12.67 5.48
CA GLU A 167 -5.08 -11.23 5.78
C GLU A 167 -5.17 -10.91 7.28
N GLN A 168 -5.20 -11.92 8.14
CA GLN A 168 -5.33 -11.73 9.59
C GLN A 168 -4.21 -10.86 10.18
N SER A 169 -2.97 -11.01 9.67
CA SER A 169 -1.83 -10.21 10.11
C SER A 169 -2.05 -8.70 9.96
N LEU A 170 -2.71 -8.27 8.86
CA LEU A 170 -3.04 -6.86 8.65
C LEU A 170 -3.96 -6.31 9.75
N TRP A 171 -4.93 -7.12 10.16
CA TRP A 171 -5.90 -6.73 11.19
C TRP A 171 -5.31 -6.79 12.60
N GLU A 172 -4.47 -7.76 12.87
CA GLU A 172 -3.74 -7.87 14.14
C GLU A 172 -2.80 -6.69 14.34
N ASP A 173 -1.96 -6.38 13.36
CA ASP A 173 -1.08 -5.21 13.39
C ASP A 173 -1.88 -3.91 13.58
N THR A 174 -3.01 -3.78 12.89
CA THR A 174 -3.86 -2.58 12.98
C THR A 174 -4.49 -2.47 14.35
N ARG A 175 -4.98 -3.57 14.93
CA ARG A 175 -5.53 -3.61 16.29
C ARG A 175 -4.46 -3.26 17.31
N ASP A 176 -3.28 -3.85 17.18
CA ASP A 176 -2.18 -3.61 18.11
C ASP A 176 -1.76 -2.14 18.08
N TRP A 177 -1.65 -1.55 16.88
CA TRP A 177 -1.40 -0.12 16.75
C TRP A 177 -2.52 0.73 17.36
N LEU A 178 -3.79 0.40 17.15
CA LEU A 178 -4.94 1.13 17.71
C LEU A 178 -4.94 1.12 19.24
N THR A 179 -4.52 0.01 19.86
CA THR A 179 -4.51 -0.15 21.32
C THR A 179 -3.34 0.54 22.01
N MET A 180 -2.29 0.96 21.27
CA MET A 180 -1.13 1.63 21.87
C MET A 180 -1.44 3.03 22.42
N SER A 181 -2.44 3.72 21.88
CA SER A 181 -2.80 5.07 22.30
C SER A 181 -4.25 5.40 21.95
N GLU A 182 -4.94 6.10 22.82
CA GLU A 182 -6.29 6.63 22.55
C GLU A 182 -6.33 7.65 21.39
N GLU A 183 -5.19 8.23 21.05
CA GLU A 183 -5.03 9.14 19.90
C GLU A 183 -4.94 8.39 18.57
N ASN A 184 -4.60 7.10 18.60
CA ASN A 184 -4.52 6.27 17.41
C ASN A 184 -5.94 5.98 16.93
N LYS A 185 -6.26 6.45 15.72
CA LYS A 185 -7.58 6.28 15.11
C LYS A 185 -7.42 5.94 13.65
N LEU A 186 -8.06 4.88 13.23
CA LEU A 186 -8.17 4.53 11.82
C LEU A 186 -9.06 5.58 11.11
N LEU A 187 -8.50 6.17 10.05
CA LEU A 187 -9.27 7.02 9.15
C LEU A 187 -9.88 6.16 8.05
N PHE A 188 -11.21 6.06 8.07
CA PHE A 188 -11.95 5.33 7.05
C PHE A 188 -12.54 6.30 6.05
N ILE A 189 -12.17 6.18 4.78
CA ILE A 189 -12.59 7.07 3.68
C ILE A 189 -13.39 6.24 2.70
N ILE A 190 -14.66 6.59 2.53
CA ILE A 190 -15.57 5.92 1.59
C ILE A 190 -15.86 6.90 0.46
N ASP A 191 -15.43 6.56 -0.75
CA ASP A 191 -15.78 7.31 -1.95
C ASP A 191 -17.13 6.82 -2.51
N GLU A 192 -17.89 7.74 -3.13
CA GLU A 192 -19.20 7.44 -3.70
C GLU A 192 -20.16 6.72 -2.73
N ALA A 193 -20.19 7.17 -1.47
CA ALA A 193 -20.98 6.53 -0.41
C ALA A 193 -22.48 6.32 -0.77
N HIS A 194 -23.00 7.10 -1.73
CA HIS A 194 -24.36 6.94 -2.23
C HIS A 194 -24.60 5.65 -3.00
N MET A 195 -23.55 5.00 -3.52
CA MET A 195 -23.64 3.70 -4.21
C MET A 195 -23.90 2.54 -3.25
N TYR A 196 -23.60 2.73 -1.97
CA TYR A 196 -23.82 1.74 -0.91
C TYR A 196 -25.20 1.89 -0.25
N ARG A 197 -26.27 1.94 -1.08
CA ARG A 197 -27.66 2.04 -0.62
C ARG A 197 -28.33 0.66 -0.65
N GLY A 198 -29.32 0.46 0.24
CA GLY A 198 -30.08 -0.81 0.34
C GLY A 198 -29.33 -1.88 1.12
N ALA A 199 -29.50 -3.16 0.74
CA ALA A 199 -28.86 -4.28 1.41
C ALA A 199 -27.34 -4.15 1.49
N SER A 200 -26.70 -3.76 0.38
CA SER A 200 -25.26 -3.52 0.32
C SER A 200 -24.79 -2.36 1.22
N GLY A 201 -25.64 -1.38 1.47
CA GLY A 201 -25.34 -0.26 2.38
C GLY A 201 -25.40 -0.66 3.85
N GLY A 202 -26.27 -1.61 4.21
CA GLY A 202 -26.34 -2.18 5.56
C GLY A 202 -25.10 -3.00 5.91
N GLU A 203 -24.54 -3.72 4.94
CA GLU A 203 -23.32 -4.52 5.11
C GLU A 203 -22.05 -3.66 5.29
N VAL A 204 -22.00 -2.46 4.72
CA VAL A 204 -20.88 -1.52 4.90
C VAL A 204 -20.93 -0.81 6.27
N ALA A 205 -22.11 -0.71 6.87
CA ALA A 205 -22.31 0.00 8.13
C ALA A 205 -22.11 -0.88 9.39
N LEU A 206 -21.99 -2.20 9.22
CA LEU A 206 -21.69 -3.16 10.29
C LEU A 206 -20.20 -3.39 10.44
#